data_e1100be3ae922a269e01a1b155866faf
#
_entry.id   e1100be3ae922a269e01a1b155866faf
#
_cell.length_a   1.000
_cell.length_b   1.000
_cell.length_c   1.000
_cell.angle_alpha   90.00
_cell.angle_beta   90.00
_cell.angle_gamma   90.00
#
_symmetry.space_group_name_H-M   'P 1'
#
loop_
_entity.id
_entity.type
_entity.pdbx_description
1 polymer ?
#
loop_
_entity_poly.entity_id
_entity_poly.type
_entity_poly.pdbx_seq_one_letter_code
_entity_poly.pdbx_strand_id
1 'polypeptide(L)'
;MGQNSFNALLGFCCEICNDPCISLNERLFRSVIMNDKDIHALAYYMKDKDILETVDQTLITYFMQSSMMVTSQSLANLGAVLANDGIKPWDNERLISHEDNELVKKLLTTVGSFEESKEYTIKIELPIKSGTGGGLLACAPQKCGIFSPSLDQHGNSLAGMSLLQDVVDQLVV
;
A
#
# COMPACT_ATOMS: atom_id res chain seq x y z
N MET A 1 -1.59 13.47 -19.79
CA MET A 1 -1.72 12.03 -19.47
C MET A 1 -1.59 11.78 -17.96
N GLY A 2 -0.54 12.21 -17.26
CA GLY A 2 -0.35 11.90 -15.83
C GLY A 2 -1.51 12.26 -14.90
N GLN A 3 -2.17 13.40 -15.07
CA GLN A 3 -3.33 13.80 -14.27
C GLN A 3 -4.54 12.87 -14.47
N ASN A 4 -4.81 12.45 -15.69
CA ASN A 4 -5.93 11.52 -15.98
C ASN A 4 -5.65 10.13 -15.37
N SER A 5 -4.41 9.66 -15.42
CA SER A 5 -3.99 8.40 -14.80
C SER A 5 -4.14 8.46 -13.28
N PHE A 6 -3.72 9.58 -12.67
CA PHE A 6 -3.90 9.78 -11.24
C PHE A 6 -5.37 9.85 -10.82
N ASN A 7 -6.22 10.55 -11.57
CA ASN A 7 -7.64 10.64 -11.27
C ASN A 7 -8.35 9.27 -11.32
N ALA A 8 -7.99 8.43 -12.30
CA ALA A 8 -8.49 7.06 -12.37
C ALA A 8 -8.04 6.22 -11.16
N LEU A 9 -6.76 6.34 -10.78
CA LEU A 9 -6.22 5.67 -9.60
C LEU A 9 -6.87 6.16 -8.30
N LEU A 10 -7.05 7.47 -8.15
CA LEU A 10 -7.72 8.06 -6.98
C LEU A 10 -9.16 7.56 -6.86
N GLY A 11 -9.90 7.53 -7.98
CA GLY A 11 -11.26 6.98 -8.01
C GLY A 11 -11.30 5.52 -7.55
N PHE A 12 -10.39 4.69 -8.04
CA PHE A 12 -10.27 3.31 -7.61
C PHE A 12 -9.90 3.19 -6.12
N CYS A 13 -8.98 4.03 -5.63
CA CYS A 13 -8.63 4.06 -4.19
C CYS A 13 -9.83 4.45 -3.32
N CYS A 14 -10.61 5.46 -3.73
CA CYS A 14 -11.82 5.85 -3.01
C CYS A 14 -12.83 4.68 -2.93
N GLU A 15 -12.97 3.96 -4.01
CA GLU A 15 -13.91 2.83 -4.10
C GLU A 15 -13.45 1.63 -3.25
N ILE A 16 -12.21 1.17 -3.42
CA ILE A 16 -11.68 0.00 -2.70
C ILE A 16 -11.53 0.25 -1.19
N CYS A 17 -11.28 1.49 -0.80
CA CYS A 17 -11.19 1.90 0.60
C CYS A 17 -12.55 2.29 1.21
N ASN A 18 -13.62 2.33 0.41
CA ASN A 18 -14.92 2.88 0.80
C ASN A 18 -14.80 4.25 1.49
N ASP A 19 -13.97 5.12 0.91
CA ASP A 19 -13.64 6.42 1.48
C ASP A 19 -13.55 7.50 0.39
N PRO A 20 -14.60 8.30 0.20
CA PRO A 20 -14.62 9.37 -0.80
C PRO A 20 -13.76 10.58 -0.41
N CYS A 21 -13.20 10.60 0.82
CA CYS A 21 -12.39 11.71 1.33
C CYS A 21 -10.90 11.55 1.02
N ILE A 22 -10.48 10.43 0.42
CA ILE A 22 -9.09 10.25 -0.03
C ILE A 22 -8.74 11.37 -1.02
N SER A 23 -7.64 12.04 -0.76
CA SER A 23 -7.24 13.21 -1.55
C SER A 23 -5.72 13.35 -1.61
N LEU A 24 -5.24 14.11 -2.59
CA LEU A 24 -3.83 14.42 -2.73
C LEU A 24 -3.37 15.42 -1.67
N ASN A 25 -2.29 15.12 -0.96
CA ASN A 25 -1.54 16.10 -0.19
C ASN A 25 -0.58 16.86 -1.11
N GLU A 26 -1.02 18.00 -1.60
CA GLU A 26 -0.25 18.86 -2.51
C GLU A 26 1.13 19.27 -1.95
N ARG A 27 1.21 19.52 -0.63
CA ARG A 27 2.45 19.92 0.02
C ARG A 27 3.45 18.77 0.04
N LEU A 28 2.99 17.57 0.39
CA LEU A 28 3.81 16.36 0.38
C LEU A 28 4.26 16.05 -1.05
N PHE A 29 3.34 16.02 -2.01
CA PHE A 29 3.65 15.78 -3.42
C PHE A 29 4.76 16.70 -3.94
N ARG A 30 4.65 18.02 -3.71
CA ARG A 30 5.68 18.97 -4.13
C ARG A 30 7.03 18.73 -3.46
N SER A 31 7.02 18.28 -2.21
CA SER A 31 8.24 17.97 -1.47
C SER A 31 8.93 16.73 -2.03
N VAL A 32 8.20 15.63 -2.21
CA VAL A 32 8.80 14.35 -2.66
C VAL A 32 9.26 14.39 -4.10
N ILE A 33 8.51 15.02 -5.00
CA ILE A 33 8.92 15.13 -6.42
C ILE A 33 10.21 15.93 -6.62
N MET A 34 10.52 16.85 -5.71
CA MET A 34 11.74 17.66 -5.79
C MET A 34 12.95 17.03 -5.08
N ASN A 35 12.72 16.19 -4.08
CA ASN A 35 13.78 15.77 -3.17
C ASN A 35 14.11 14.28 -3.23
N ASP A 36 13.24 13.43 -3.76
CA ASP A 36 13.48 11.98 -3.84
C ASP A 36 14.36 11.62 -5.03
N LYS A 37 15.69 11.75 -4.83
CA LYS A 37 16.71 11.50 -5.87
C LYS A 37 16.82 10.03 -6.24
N ASP A 38 16.56 9.14 -5.31
CA ASP A 38 16.72 7.70 -5.52
C ASP A 38 15.63 7.16 -6.45
N ILE A 39 14.39 7.61 -6.27
CA ILE A 39 13.28 7.26 -7.16
C ILE A 39 13.50 7.85 -8.56
N HIS A 40 14.04 9.08 -8.67
CA HIS A 40 14.40 9.65 -9.96
C HIS A 40 15.49 8.81 -10.66
N ALA A 41 16.57 8.45 -9.94
CA ALA A 41 17.64 7.63 -10.48
C ALA A 41 17.12 6.26 -10.94
N LEU A 42 16.25 5.62 -10.14
CA LEU A 42 15.61 4.35 -10.50
C LEU A 42 14.77 4.48 -11.77
N ALA A 43 13.98 5.54 -11.90
CA ALA A 43 13.14 5.75 -13.07
C ALA A 43 13.95 5.94 -14.35
N TYR A 44 15.07 6.67 -14.30
CA TYR A 44 15.98 6.79 -15.43
C TYR A 44 16.69 5.48 -15.75
N TYR A 45 17.08 4.70 -14.74
CA TYR A 45 17.62 3.35 -14.94
C TYR A 45 16.61 2.42 -15.63
N MET A 46 15.35 2.44 -15.19
CA MET A 46 14.29 1.65 -15.82
C MET A 46 14.00 2.10 -17.26
N LYS A 47 14.14 3.39 -17.55
CA LYS A 47 14.05 3.92 -18.92
C LYS A 47 15.20 3.41 -19.80
N ASP A 48 16.44 3.37 -19.28
CA ASP A 48 17.58 2.81 -19.99
C ASP A 48 17.43 1.32 -20.33
N LYS A 49 16.62 0.59 -19.54
CA LYS A 49 16.28 -0.83 -19.76
C LYS A 49 14.98 -1.06 -20.55
N ASP A 50 14.44 -0.04 -21.17
CA ASP A 50 13.17 -0.10 -21.92
C ASP A 50 11.95 -0.60 -21.11
N ILE A 51 12.01 -0.47 -19.75
CA ILE A 51 10.90 -0.83 -18.85
C ILE A 51 9.89 0.31 -18.77
N LEU A 52 10.34 1.56 -18.88
CA LEU A 52 9.50 2.76 -18.88
C LEU A 52 9.56 3.50 -20.21
N GLU A 53 8.40 3.92 -20.72
CA GLU A 53 8.34 4.74 -21.92
C GLU A 53 8.67 6.22 -21.63
N THR A 54 8.09 6.77 -20.55
CA THR A 54 8.21 8.18 -20.19
C THR A 54 8.52 8.35 -18.71
N VAL A 55 9.69 8.93 -18.38
CA VAL A 55 10.11 9.12 -16.99
C VAL A 55 9.24 10.15 -16.28
N ASP A 56 9.10 11.36 -16.83
CA ASP A 56 8.44 12.47 -16.14
C ASP A 56 6.98 12.17 -15.80
N GLN A 57 6.22 11.59 -16.75
CA GLN A 57 4.81 11.26 -16.52
C GLN A 57 4.64 10.14 -15.49
N THR A 58 5.54 9.15 -15.52
CA THR A 58 5.55 8.05 -14.54
C THR A 58 5.85 8.59 -13.15
N LEU A 59 6.87 9.44 -13.00
CA LEU A 59 7.24 10.04 -11.73
C LEU A 59 6.12 10.92 -11.16
N ILE A 60 5.47 11.74 -11.99
CA ILE A 60 4.33 12.55 -11.53
C ILE A 60 3.24 11.65 -10.95
N THR A 61 2.82 10.61 -11.69
CA THR A 61 1.77 9.70 -11.23
C THR A 61 2.18 8.95 -9.97
N TYR A 62 3.42 8.47 -9.91
CA TYR A 62 3.98 7.76 -8.75
C TYR A 62 3.99 8.64 -7.49
N PHE A 63 4.51 9.87 -7.60
CA PHE A 63 4.58 10.78 -6.46
C PHE A 63 3.21 11.31 -6.03
N MET A 64 2.27 11.50 -6.96
CA MET A 64 0.88 11.81 -6.60
C MET A 64 0.24 10.66 -5.83
N GLN A 65 0.41 9.41 -6.29
CA GLN A 65 -0.08 8.21 -5.61
C GLN A 65 0.50 8.09 -4.18
N SER A 66 1.82 8.23 -4.03
CA SER A 66 2.48 8.12 -2.72
C SER A 66 2.19 9.29 -1.78
N SER A 67 1.55 10.33 -2.29
CA SER A 67 1.12 11.51 -1.52
C SER A 67 -0.38 11.56 -1.21
N MET A 68 -1.12 10.48 -1.47
CA MET A 68 -2.53 10.39 -1.09
C MET A 68 -2.68 10.31 0.44
N MET A 69 -3.64 11.07 0.97
CA MET A 69 -4.03 11.03 2.38
C MET A 69 -5.08 9.96 2.59
N VAL A 70 -4.78 9.01 3.46
CA VAL A 70 -5.69 7.91 3.83
C VAL A 70 -5.81 7.83 5.35
N THR A 71 -6.92 7.31 5.84
CA THR A 71 -7.11 7.01 7.26
C THR A 71 -6.75 5.55 7.56
N SER A 72 -6.61 5.19 8.83
CA SER A 72 -6.49 3.79 9.23
C SER A 72 -7.73 2.98 8.84
N GLN A 73 -8.91 3.61 8.84
CA GLN A 73 -10.15 2.98 8.37
C GLN A 73 -10.12 2.69 6.87
N SER A 74 -9.60 3.63 6.05
CA SER A 74 -9.41 3.42 4.62
C SER A 74 -8.49 2.22 4.35
N LEU A 75 -7.36 2.12 5.07
CA LEU A 75 -6.45 0.98 4.98
C LEU A 75 -7.10 -0.32 5.47
N ALA A 76 -7.91 -0.26 6.53
CA ALA A 76 -8.65 -1.41 7.02
C ALA A 76 -9.66 -1.94 5.97
N ASN A 77 -10.36 -1.05 5.30
CA ASN A 77 -11.30 -1.42 4.23
C ASN A 77 -10.56 -2.07 3.05
N LEU A 78 -9.42 -1.51 2.63
CA LEU A 78 -8.55 -2.13 1.61
C LEU A 78 -8.12 -3.55 2.02
N GLY A 79 -7.65 -3.72 3.26
CA GLY A 79 -7.28 -5.03 3.80
C GLY A 79 -8.43 -6.01 3.81
N ALA A 80 -9.64 -5.54 4.15
CA ALA A 80 -10.85 -6.36 4.16
C ALA A 80 -11.25 -6.84 2.75
N VAL A 81 -11.13 -6.00 1.72
CA VAL A 81 -11.37 -6.41 0.33
C VAL A 81 -10.37 -7.48 -0.12
N LEU A 82 -9.07 -7.27 0.15
CA LEU A 82 -8.02 -8.24 -0.20
C LEU A 82 -8.19 -9.56 0.57
N ALA A 83 -8.58 -9.52 1.84
CA ALA A 83 -8.84 -10.69 2.66
C ALA A 83 -10.11 -11.44 2.21
N ASN A 84 -11.08 -10.74 1.63
CA ASN A 84 -12.34 -11.28 1.12
C ASN A 84 -12.32 -11.57 -0.38
N ASP A 85 -11.18 -12.00 -0.88
CA ASP A 85 -11.00 -12.44 -2.28
C ASP A 85 -11.37 -11.37 -3.33
N GLY A 86 -11.06 -10.11 -3.04
CA GLY A 86 -11.35 -8.99 -3.94
C GLY A 86 -12.80 -8.55 -3.98
N ILE A 87 -13.62 -9.04 -3.06
CA ILE A 87 -15.05 -8.71 -2.91
C ILE A 87 -15.21 -7.70 -1.79
N LYS A 88 -15.92 -6.60 -2.05
CA LYS A 88 -16.23 -5.58 -1.05
C LYS A 88 -17.13 -6.15 0.05
N PRO A 89 -16.76 -6.13 1.34
CA PRO A 89 -17.58 -6.72 2.41
C PRO A 89 -18.88 -5.98 2.69
N TRP A 90 -19.00 -4.71 2.27
CA TRP A 90 -20.15 -3.85 2.57
C TRP A 90 -21.28 -3.92 1.55
N ASP A 91 -21.03 -4.41 0.33
CA ASP A 91 -22.05 -4.54 -0.72
C ASP A 91 -22.00 -5.85 -1.51
N ASN A 92 -21.01 -6.71 -1.22
CA ASN A 92 -20.75 -7.98 -1.89
C ASN A 92 -20.43 -7.87 -3.40
N GLU A 93 -20.01 -6.68 -3.87
CA GLU A 93 -19.57 -6.50 -5.24
C GLU A 93 -18.10 -6.90 -5.39
N ARG A 94 -17.77 -7.65 -6.45
CA ARG A 94 -16.39 -7.99 -6.78
C ARG A 94 -15.71 -6.81 -7.45
N LEU A 95 -14.64 -6.29 -6.85
CA LEU A 95 -13.85 -5.17 -7.36
C LEU A 95 -12.53 -5.64 -8.00
N ILE A 96 -11.93 -6.70 -7.48
CA ILE A 96 -10.69 -7.28 -7.98
C ILE A 96 -10.95 -8.74 -8.37
N SER A 97 -10.38 -9.19 -9.49
CA SER A 97 -10.46 -10.61 -9.88
C SER A 97 -9.79 -11.51 -8.82
N HIS A 98 -10.22 -12.77 -8.74
CA HIS A 98 -9.57 -13.74 -7.86
C HIS A 98 -8.06 -13.86 -8.16
N GLU A 99 -7.71 -13.92 -9.45
CA GLU A 99 -6.33 -14.08 -9.90
C GLU A 99 -5.45 -12.89 -9.50
N ASP A 100 -5.94 -11.66 -9.73
CA ASP A 100 -5.22 -10.44 -9.36
C ASP A 100 -5.10 -10.31 -7.83
N ASN A 101 -6.15 -10.66 -7.09
CA ASN A 101 -6.13 -10.64 -5.63
C ASN A 101 -5.07 -11.59 -5.05
N GLU A 102 -4.99 -12.82 -5.57
CA GLU A 102 -3.96 -13.78 -5.19
C GLU A 102 -2.56 -13.32 -5.56
N LEU A 103 -2.39 -12.68 -6.74
CA LEU A 103 -1.12 -12.08 -7.14
C LEU A 103 -0.70 -10.98 -6.16
N VAL A 104 -1.61 -10.06 -5.80
CA VAL A 104 -1.34 -8.99 -4.83
C VAL A 104 -0.94 -9.56 -3.48
N LYS A 105 -1.66 -10.54 -2.95
CA LYS A 105 -1.31 -11.18 -1.67
C LYS A 105 0.08 -11.84 -1.70
N LYS A 106 0.45 -12.52 -2.78
CA LYS A 106 1.79 -13.09 -2.96
C LYS A 106 2.88 -12.00 -2.98
N LEU A 107 2.63 -10.88 -3.67
CA LEU A 107 3.56 -9.76 -3.66
C LEU A 107 3.70 -9.13 -2.26
N LEU A 108 2.61 -8.95 -1.53
CA LEU A 108 2.66 -8.45 -0.16
C LEU A 108 3.46 -9.37 0.76
N THR A 109 3.33 -10.68 0.61
CA THR A 109 4.10 -11.67 1.39
C THR A 109 5.61 -11.63 1.06
N THR A 110 5.98 -11.37 -0.19
CA THR A 110 7.39 -11.45 -0.64
C THR A 110 8.17 -10.15 -0.48
N VAL A 111 7.52 -9.00 -0.69
CA VAL A 111 8.17 -7.67 -0.73
C VAL A 111 7.41 -6.59 0.07
N GLY A 112 6.44 -6.97 0.88
CA GLY A 112 5.54 -6.04 1.56
C GLY A 112 6.18 -5.21 2.66
N SER A 113 7.26 -5.68 3.28
CA SER A 113 7.94 -5.04 4.42
C SER A 113 9.41 -4.71 4.12
N PHE A 114 9.69 -4.26 2.91
CA PHE A 114 11.03 -3.88 2.46
C PHE A 114 12.05 -5.01 2.65
N GLU A 115 13.22 -4.74 3.22
CA GLU A 115 14.28 -5.72 3.43
C GLU A 115 13.91 -6.80 4.45
N GLU A 116 13.00 -6.51 5.37
CA GLU A 116 12.57 -7.40 6.45
C GLU A 116 11.38 -8.29 6.08
N SER A 117 10.92 -8.27 4.82
CA SER A 117 9.74 -9.03 4.37
C SER A 117 9.82 -10.52 4.72
N LYS A 118 10.98 -11.14 4.60
CA LYS A 118 11.17 -12.55 4.94
C LYS A 118 10.98 -12.84 6.43
N GLU A 119 11.51 -11.97 7.29
CA GLU A 119 11.39 -12.13 8.74
C GLU A 119 9.94 -11.97 9.18
N TYR A 120 9.26 -10.94 8.70
CA TYR A 120 7.87 -10.70 9.03
C TYR A 120 6.92 -11.74 8.45
N THR A 121 7.21 -12.26 7.24
CA THR A 121 6.43 -13.38 6.67
C THR A 121 6.47 -14.61 7.57
N ILE A 122 7.62 -14.92 8.17
CA ILE A 122 7.77 -16.07 9.09
C ILE A 122 7.07 -15.81 10.42
N LYS A 123 7.13 -14.59 10.94
CA LYS A 123 6.56 -14.25 12.24
C LYS A 123 5.04 -14.03 12.22
N ILE A 124 4.57 -13.35 11.19
CA ILE A 124 3.17 -12.89 11.11
C ILE A 124 2.31 -13.88 10.32
N GLU A 125 2.90 -14.59 9.35
CA GLU A 125 2.22 -15.55 8.45
C GLU A 125 1.05 -14.96 7.65
N LEU A 126 1.01 -13.63 7.48
CA LEU A 126 0.00 -12.91 6.72
C LEU A 126 0.62 -12.06 5.62
N PRO A 127 -0.10 -11.82 4.52
CA PRO A 127 0.28 -10.78 3.56
C PRO A 127 0.20 -9.41 4.22
N ILE A 128 1.33 -8.70 4.30
CA ILE A 128 1.43 -7.37 4.91
C ILE A 128 2.08 -6.36 3.98
N LYS A 129 1.79 -5.08 4.20
CA LYS A 129 2.46 -3.96 3.54
C LYS A 129 2.77 -2.85 4.53
N SER A 130 4.05 -2.56 4.66
CA SER A 130 4.52 -1.39 5.40
C SER A 130 4.60 -0.16 4.50
N GLY A 131 4.22 0.99 5.02
CA GLY A 131 4.37 2.28 4.38
C GLY A 131 5.27 3.21 5.19
N THR A 132 6.16 3.95 4.54
CA THR A 132 7.08 4.92 5.17
C THR A 132 6.36 6.06 5.91
N GLY A 133 5.05 6.21 5.72
CA GLY A 133 4.21 7.10 6.53
C GLY A 133 3.72 6.50 7.85
N GLY A 134 4.12 5.27 8.19
CA GLY A 134 3.69 4.55 9.41
C GLY A 134 2.43 3.71 9.24
N GLY A 135 1.86 3.65 8.04
CA GLY A 135 0.75 2.76 7.72
C GLY A 135 1.21 1.31 7.63
N LEU A 136 0.44 0.39 8.20
CA LEU A 136 0.63 -1.05 8.11
C LEU A 136 -0.69 -1.69 7.68
N LEU A 137 -0.68 -2.35 6.53
CA LEU A 137 -1.78 -3.12 6.00
C LEU A 137 -1.51 -4.61 6.25
N ALA A 138 -2.49 -5.32 6.78
CA ALA A 138 -2.47 -6.77 6.88
C ALA A 138 -3.74 -7.37 6.25
N CYS A 139 -3.59 -8.41 5.46
CA CYS A 139 -4.69 -9.09 4.79
C CYS A 139 -4.98 -10.42 5.49
N ALA A 140 -5.78 -10.37 6.55
CA ALA A 140 -6.26 -11.55 7.26
C ALA A 140 -7.77 -11.68 7.12
N PRO A 141 -8.34 -12.90 7.08
CA PRO A 141 -9.78 -13.06 7.14
C PRO A 141 -10.35 -12.32 8.35
N GLN A 142 -11.28 -11.38 8.09
CA GLN A 142 -11.95 -10.53 9.10
C GLN A 142 -11.06 -9.50 9.82
N LYS A 143 -9.83 -9.21 9.33
CA LYS A 143 -8.88 -8.29 9.99
C LYS A 143 -8.07 -7.43 9.03
N CYS A 144 -7.57 -6.31 9.52
CA CYS A 144 -7.42 -5.06 8.79
C CYS A 144 -6.24 -4.22 9.28
N GLY A 145 -6.05 -3.09 8.65
CA GLY A 145 -4.91 -2.21 8.77
C GLY A 145 -4.72 -1.54 10.14
N ILE A 146 -3.46 -1.28 10.45
CA ILE A 146 -3.00 -0.59 11.64
C ILE A 146 -2.22 0.64 11.20
N PHE A 147 -2.30 1.73 11.95
CA PHE A 147 -1.45 2.89 11.78
C PHE A 147 -0.66 3.17 13.06
N SER A 148 0.66 3.28 12.95
CA SER A 148 1.53 3.74 14.02
C SER A 148 2.76 4.45 13.46
N PRO A 149 3.09 5.66 13.92
CA PRO A 149 4.18 6.47 13.39
C PRO A 149 5.59 6.08 13.89
N SER A 150 5.74 5.01 14.66
CA SER A 150 7.03 4.58 15.20
C SER A 150 7.83 3.78 14.15
N LEU A 151 8.56 4.47 13.28
CA LEU A 151 9.33 3.84 12.21
C LEU A 151 10.72 3.39 12.68
N ASP A 152 11.17 2.22 12.19
CA ASP A 152 12.55 1.79 12.25
C ASP A 152 13.40 2.43 11.13
N GLN A 153 14.67 2.04 11.05
CA GLN A 153 15.59 2.52 10.02
C GLN A 153 15.23 2.08 8.59
N HIS A 154 14.39 1.06 8.43
CA HIS A 154 13.94 0.51 7.15
C HIS A 154 12.57 1.05 6.73
N GLY A 155 11.89 1.82 7.58
CA GLY A 155 10.58 2.41 7.33
C GLY A 155 9.40 1.54 7.77
N ASN A 156 9.62 0.45 8.52
CA ASN A 156 8.56 -0.36 9.12
C ASN A 156 8.09 0.23 10.44
N SER A 157 6.81 0.10 10.73
CA SER A 157 6.22 0.56 11.99
C SER A 157 6.47 -0.45 13.11
N LEU A 158 7.42 -0.17 14.01
CA LEU A 158 7.77 -1.05 15.14
C LEU A 158 6.56 -1.34 16.05
N ALA A 159 5.88 -0.31 16.51
CA ALA A 159 4.70 -0.49 17.36
C ALA A 159 3.52 -1.11 16.59
N GLY A 160 3.37 -0.78 15.30
CA GLY A 160 2.36 -1.40 14.45
C GLY A 160 2.59 -2.89 14.25
N MET A 161 3.84 -3.31 14.03
CA MET A 161 4.20 -4.72 13.89
C MET A 161 4.01 -5.49 15.20
N SER A 162 4.38 -4.91 16.36
CA SER A 162 4.14 -5.51 17.68
C SER A 162 2.64 -5.70 17.93
N LEU A 163 1.84 -4.66 17.66
CA LEU A 163 0.38 -4.75 17.82
C LEU A 163 -0.24 -5.79 16.86
N LEU A 164 0.25 -5.87 15.62
CA LEU A 164 -0.23 -6.88 14.67
C LEU A 164 0.10 -8.30 15.16
N GLN A 165 1.29 -8.53 15.71
CA GLN A 165 1.67 -9.81 16.27
C GLN A 165 0.73 -10.20 17.42
N ASP A 166 0.50 -9.28 18.38
CA ASP A 166 -0.41 -9.52 19.51
C ASP A 166 -1.84 -9.87 19.01
N VAL A 167 -2.29 -9.19 17.96
CA VAL A 167 -3.60 -9.47 17.33
C VAL A 167 -3.61 -10.86 16.69
N VAL A 168 -2.57 -11.24 15.95
CA VAL A 168 -2.46 -12.56 15.31
C VAL A 168 -2.43 -13.67 16.36
N ASP A 169 -1.63 -13.52 17.41
CA ASP A 169 -1.49 -14.50 18.49
C ASP A 169 -2.83 -14.76 19.21
N GLN A 170 -3.67 -13.73 19.36
CA GLN A 170 -5.01 -13.87 19.94
C GLN A 170 -6.04 -14.53 19.01
N LEU A 171 -5.74 -14.63 17.72
CA LEU A 171 -6.65 -15.16 16.72
C LEU A 171 -6.43 -16.64 16.39
N VAL A 172 -5.27 -17.17 16.75
CA VAL A 172 -4.85 -18.55 16.53
C VAL A 172 -5.31 -19.46 17.70
N VAL A 173 -6.09 -18.92 18.64
CA VAL A 173 -6.67 -19.68 19.77
C VAL A 173 -8.08 -20.16 19.46
#